data_6bbd83ed257f2a7d45d631c61615787a
#
_entry.id   6bbd83ed257f2a7d45d631c61615787a
#
_cell.length_a   1.000
_cell.length_b   1.000
_cell.length_c   1.000
_cell.angle_alpha   90.00
_cell.angle_beta   90.00
_cell.angle_gamma   90.00
#
_symmetry.space_group_name_H-M   'P 1'
#
loop_
_entity.id
_entity.type
_entity.pdbx_description
1 polymer ?
#
loop_
_entity_poly.entity_id
_entity_poly.type
_entity_poly.pdbx_seq_one_letter_code
_entity_poly.pdbx_strand_id
1 'polypeptide(L)'
;MMDTMIFDRSWVEIDLAAFRHNLRQLKSLLPAGVSFMQIVKADAYGHGALEIGRIAIDEGAKFLGVANLEEGKLLRIQGCKAPILILSPSLENEIEQIINYDLQPCVSQLSFALALQNEALKHGKCINIHLKLDSGMHRSGVEPGQFEELYHEVKKLSQIRIEGVCSHFASSEEDPEFSNEQIRHFESMLRKMEPQPEIIHIANSSAVVNRLLGVSNMARLGILSFGVYTNESQKEVIELKTVMSFKSRIAQIKHIKAGEGLGYNLSWIAPKDSRYAVVPVGYADGYDFMLSNKAKVSIRSQLCDVIGKVSMDMICVDISQLPDAKLMDEVVLMGAAEQLQPEQLSKLYHGSSYELLCQVGRRAKRYYLENDAVSHSTPLARRDFVSSDFSDLKLSQIIQSAISQRLQNEEMGELISREILKYFFFNKDQDIHYRKDFFYDIRLKACKQENHWQATMKLNFKKVLQNDYFIVACANNAQALNRYFIKRDVEYRWLLDNSITLSEEYFHLTQVYVNDLLLDTSLKLTDSCIEIRCEHPQLKNLVGKEVAFSIEVQSFYPKAAHQFSVYINELTHGVKVKLSYPDEIRNMEIVPIFSGQNRFPRVEHSPGCVTVQTAPDQWTFPISGIVFAY
;
A
#
# COMPACT_ATOMS: atom_id res chain seq x y z
N MET A 1 10.72 -29.90 -18.37
CA MET A 1 10.38 -28.48 -18.32
C MET A 1 8.89 -28.38 -18.56
N MET A 2 8.08 -28.10 -17.52
CA MET A 2 6.67 -27.75 -17.72
C MET A 2 6.68 -26.26 -18.11
N ASP A 3 6.46 -25.97 -19.38
CA ASP A 3 6.09 -24.65 -19.85
C ASP A 3 4.87 -24.20 -19.03
N THR A 4 5.06 -23.22 -18.17
CA THR A 4 3.94 -22.59 -17.46
C THR A 4 3.17 -21.79 -18.51
N MET A 5 2.21 -22.45 -19.19
CA MET A 5 1.37 -21.82 -20.20
C MET A 5 0.60 -20.67 -19.54
N ILE A 6 0.93 -19.44 -19.91
CA ILE A 6 0.15 -18.25 -19.55
C ILE A 6 -1.19 -18.34 -20.31
N PHE A 7 -2.31 -18.36 -19.58
CA PHE A 7 -3.66 -18.47 -20.16
C PHE A 7 -4.39 -17.13 -20.30
N ASP A 8 -3.70 -16.00 -20.04
CA ASP A 8 -4.33 -14.69 -20.13
C ASP A 8 -4.65 -14.31 -21.59
N ARG A 9 -5.68 -13.49 -21.75
CA ARG A 9 -6.14 -12.91 -23.02
C ARG A 9 -5.06 -12.03 -23.67
N SER A 10 -4.42 -11.20 -22.83
CA SER A 10 -3.23 -10.42 -23.14
C SER A 10 -2.36 -10.30 -21.90
N TRP A 11 -1.05 -10.20 -22.07
CA TRP A 11 -0.09 -10.10 -20.98
C TRP A 11 1.16 -9.34 -21.41
N VAL A 12 1.89 -8.88 -20.41
CA VAL A 12 3.19 -8.24 -20.57
C VAL A 12 4.24 -9.10 -19.91
N GLU A 13 5.30 -9.44 -20.61
CA GLU A 13 6.48 -10.10 -20.06
C GLU A 13 7.57 -9.07 -19.85
N ILE A 14 8.18 -9.08 -18.66
CA ILE A 14 9.30 -8.22 -18.27
C ILE A 14 10.52 -9.12 -18.03
N ASP A 15 11.49 -9.03 -18.90
CA ASP A 15 12.75 -9.77 -18.81
C ASP A 15 13.71 -9.05 -17.86
N LEU A 16 13.78 -9.55 -16.61
CA LEU A 16 14.65 -8.99 -15.57
C LEU A 16 16.15 -9.24 -15.86
N ALA A 17 16.48 -10.31 -16.60
CA ALA A 17 17.84 -10.56 -17.00
C ALA A 17 18.31 -9.55 -18.06
N ALA A 18 17.44 -9.21 -19.02
CA ALA A 18 17.70 -8.13 -19.98
C ALA A 18 17.86 -6.77 -19.27
N PHE A 19 17.01 -6.47 -18.29
CA PHE A 19 17.14 -5.24 -17.49
C PHE A 19 18.47 -5.18 -16.72
N ARG A 20 18.90 -6.27 -16.05
CA ARG A 20 20.22 -6.37 -15.40
C ARG A 20 21.36 -6.18 -16.39
N HIS A 21 21.26 -6.80 -17.57
CA HIS A 21 22.25 -6.62 -18.64
C HIS A 21 22.39 -5.13 -19.01
N ASN A 22 21.27 -4.46 -19.28
CA ASN A 22 21.26 -3.06 -19.67
C ASN A 22 21.84 -2.14 -18.58
N LEU A 23 21.48 -2.39 -17.31
CA LEU A 23 22.05 -1.65 -16.19
C LEU A 23 23.56 -1.81 -16.10
N ARG A 24 24.08 -3.04 -16.26
CA ARG A 24 25.53 -3.31 -16.23
C ARG A 24 26.24 -2.64 -17.39
N GLN A 25 25.66 -2.65 -18.59
CA GLN A 25 26.16 -1.92 -19.74
C GLN A 25 26.26 -0.42 -19.47
N LEU A 26 25.16 0.22 -19.01
CA LEU A 26 25.15 1.65 -18.69
C LEU A 26 26.13 1.99 -17.55
N LYS A 27 26.19 1.14 -16.52
CA LYS A 27 27.10 1.31 -15.38
C LYS A 27 28.57 1.25 -15.81
N SER A 28 28.92 0.40 -16.80
CA SER A 28 30.30 0.31 -17.32
C SER A 28 30.78 1.58 -18.03
N LEU A 29 29.87 2.45 -18.47
CA LEU A 29 30.17 3.75 -19.07
C LEU A 29 30.38 4.86 -18.04
N LEU A 30 30.01 4.64 -16.76
CA LEU A 30 30.16 5.62 -15.69
C LEU A 30 31.63 5.68 -15.24
N PRO A 31 32.23 6.89 -15.11
CA PRO A 31 33.53 7.05 -14.50
C PRO A 31 33.62 6.51 -13.08
N ALA A 32 34.81 6.17 -12.62
CA ALA A 32 35.04 5.77 -11.24
C ALA A 32 34.53 6.84 -10.26
N GLY A 33 33.77 6.42 -9.23
CA GLY A 33 33.20 7.33 -8.26
C GLY A 33 31.84 7.93 -8.62
N VAL A 34 31.37 7.78 -9.86
CA VAL A 34 30.02 8.20 -10.25
C VAL A 34 29.02 7.09 -9.94
N SER A 35 28.05 7.40 -9.08
CA SER A 35 26.93 6.52 -8.72
C SER A 35 25.76 6.66 -9.69
N PHE A 36 24.71 5.86 -9.52
CA PHE A 36 23.48 6.03 -10.30
C PHE A 36 22.22 5.96 -9.47
N MET A 37 21.19 6.64 -9.97
CA MET A 37 19.80 6.61 -9.55
C MET A 37 19.00 5.92 -10.65
N GLN A 38 18.18 4.91 -10.29
CA GLN A 38 17.23 4.34 -11.24
C GLN A 38 15.94 5.15 -11.25
N ILE A 39 15.52 5.57 -12.42
CA ILE A 39 14.24 6.24 -12.61
C ILE A 39 13.14 5.20 -12.75
N VAL A 40 12.17 5.24 -11.81
CA VAL A 40 11.05 4.28 -11.72
C VAL A 40 9.68 4.98 -11.79
N LYS A 41 9.65 6.25 -12.21
CA LYS A 41 8.39 6.99 -12.42
C LYS A 41 7.49 6.31 -13.46
N ALA A 42 6.19 6.60 -13.42
CA ALA A 42 5.16 6.01 -14.29
C ALA A 42 5.23 4.47 -14.28
N ASP A 43 5.27 3.90 -13.05
CA ASP A 43 5.43 2.45 -12.82
C ASP A 43 6.64 1.86 -13.56
N ALA A 44 7.81 2.54 -13.45
CA ALA A 44 9.03 2.23 -14.18
C ALA A 44 8.80 2.17 -15.71
N TYR A 45 8.18 3.21 -16.26
CA TYR A 45 7.77 3.27 -17.68
C TYR A 45 6.91 2.06 -18.08
N GLY A 46 5.98 1.67 -17.21
CA GLY A 46 5.10 0.52 -17.43
C GLY A 46 5.71 -0.86 -17.11
N HIS A 47 6.95 -0.93 -16.63
CA HIS A 47 7.64 -2.20 -16.36
C HIS A 47 7.41 -2.76 -14.94
N GLY A 48 6.77 -1.98 -14.04
CA GLY A 48 6.55 -2.35 -12.64
C GLY A 48 7.64 -1.81 -11.71
N ALA A 49 7.34 -0.67 -11.05
CA ALA A 49 8.31 0.10 -10.26
C ALA A 49 8.94 -0.69 -9.11
N LEU A 50 8.19 -1.61 -8.48
CA LEU A 50 8.68 -2.40 -7.36
C LEU A 50 9.79 -3.37 -7.78
N GLU A 51 9.53 -4.21 -8.78
CA GLU A 51 10.48 -5.25 -9.20
C GLU A 51 11.70 -4.61 -9.88
N ILE A 52 11.48 -3.61 -10.74
CA ILE A 52 12.56 -2.83 -11.36
C ILE A 52 13.41 -2.12 -10.31
N GLY A 53 12.77 -1.47 -9.33
CA GLY A 53 13.46 -0.80 -8.22
C GLY A 53 14.30 -1.77 -7.38
N ARG A 54 13.76 -2.93 -7.04
CA ARG A 54 14.47 -4.00 -6.31
C ARG A 54 15.73 -4.43 -7.07
N ILE A 55 15.58 -4.78 -8.36
CA ILE A 55 16.71 -5.18 -9.19
C ILE A 55 17.76 -4.07 -9.33
N ALA A 56 17.32 -2.82 -9.50
CA ALA A 56 18.24 -1.69 -9.61
C ALA A 56 19.06 -1.48 -8.33
N ILE A 57 18.45 -1.62 -7.15
CA ILE A 57 19.16 -1.55 -5.86
C ILE A 57 20.15 -2.70 -5.73
N ASP A 58 19.76 -3.94 -6.08
CA ASP A 58 20.66 -5.10 -6.10
C ASP A 58 21.88 -4.87 -7.01
N GLU A 59 21.70 -4.19 -8.15
CA GLU A 59 22.78 -3.80 -9.08
C GLU A 59 23.55 -2.55 -8.63
N GLY A 60 23.20 -1.94 -7.49
CA GLY A 60 23.94 -0.88 -6.82
C GLY A 60 23.41 0.54 -7.04
N ALA A 61 22.15 0.71 -7.46
CA ALA A 61 21.51 2.03 -7.46
C ALA A 61 21.49 2.62 -6.05
N LYS A 62 21.86 3.88 -5.92
CA LYS A 62 21.88 4.60 -4.64
C LYS A 62 20.53 5.23 -4.32
N PHE A 63 19.75 5.55 -5.34
CA PHE A 63 18.43 6.19 -5.24
C PHE A 63 17.47 5.58 -6.24
N LEU A 64 16.19 5.70 -5.90
CA LEU A 64 15.09 5.57 -6.87
C LEU A 64 14.51 6.96 -7.15
N GLY A 65 14.26 7.27 -8.43
CA GLY A 65 13.65 8.53 -8.85
C GLY A 65 12.20 8.33 -9.28
N VAL A 66 11.28 9.02 -8.62
CA VAL A 66 9.83 8.99 -8.90
C VAL A 66 9.34 10.35 -9.41
N ALA A 67 8.15 10.39 -10.00
CA ALA A 67 7.57 11.67 -10.46
C ALA A 67 6.96 12.46 -9.30
N ASN A 68 6.22 11.84 -8.40
CA ASN A 68 5.39 12.50 -7.39
C ASN A 68 5.33 11.71 -6.08
N LEU A 69 4.62 12.28 -5.10
CA LEU A 69 4.38 11.68 -3.79
C LEU A 69 3.76 10.28 -3.89
N GLU A 70 2.72 10.09 -4.71
CA GLU A 70 1.96 8.84 -4.73
C GLU A 70 2.81 7.66 -5.22
N GLU A 71 3.68 7.88 -6.20
CA GLU A 71 4.62 6.85 -6.65
C GLU A 71 5.64 6.49 -5.56
N GLY A 72 6.20 7.49 -4.87
CA GLY A 72 7.15 7.28 -3.76
C GLY A 72 6.50 6.58 -2.57
N LYS A 73 5.31 7.01 -2.20
CA LYS A 73 4.48 6.39 -1.16
C LYS A 73 4.18 4.92 -1.47
N LEU A 74 3.80 4.62 -2.73
CA LEU A 74 3.55 3.23 -3.14
C LEU A 74 4.78 2.34 -2.95
N LEU A 75 5.98 2.81 -3.34
CA LEU A 75 7.22 2.08 -3.12
C LEU A 75 7.52 1.87 -1.63
N ARG A 76 7.29 2.88 -0.78
CA ARG A 76 7.47 2.75 0.67
C ARG A 76 6.52 1.74 1.28
N ILE A 77 5.24 1.78 0.90
CA ILE A 77 4.23 0.82 1.33
C ILE A 77 4.63 -0.61 0.92
N GLN A 78 5.25 -0.75 -0.24
CA GLN A 78 5.74 -2.03 -0.74
C GLN A 78 7.07 -2.46 -0.11
N GLY A 79 7.58 -1.73 0.90
CA GLY A 79 8.75 -2.10 1.68
C GLY A 79 10.09 -1.58 1.16
N CYS A 80 10.11 -0.72 0.14
CA CYS A 80 11.35 -0.11 -0.34
C CYS A 80 11.98 0.76 0.76
N LYS A 81 13.24 0.47 1.12
CA LYS A 81 14.02 1.21 2.12
C LYS A 81 15.06 2.15 1.49
N ALA A 82 15.33 2.02 0.20
CA ALA A 82 16.31 2.86 -0.49
C ALA A 82 15.87 4.34 -0.48
N PRO A 83 16.78 5.31 -0.56
CA PRO A 83 16.42 6.71 -0.76
C PRO A 83 15.56 6.91 -2.01
N ILE A 84 14.47 7.69 -1.89
CA ILE A 84 13.54 7.97 -2.99
C ILE A 84 13.47 9.48 -3.20
N LEU A 85 13.83 9.92 -4.41
CA LEU A 85 13.78 11.33 -4.82
C LEU A 85 12.53 11.59 -5.66
N ILE A 86 11.74 12.59 -5.26
CA ILE A 86 10.63 13.13 -6.05
C ILE A 86 11.20 14.17 -7.03
N LEU A 87 11.14 13.89 -8.33
CA LEU A 87 11.77 14.67 -9.38
C LEU A 87 10.94 15.86 -9.89
N SER A 88 9.62 15.79 -9.78
CA SER A 88 8.71 16.89 -10.13
C SER A 88 8.50 17.83 -8.95
N PRO A 89 8.06 19.08 -9.17
CA PRO A 89 7.66 19.96 -8.09
C PRO A 89 6.55 19.32 -7.26
N SER A 90 6.71 19.33 -5.93
CA SER A 90 5.69 18.89 -4.98
C SER A 90 4.82 20.07 -4.54
N LEU A 91 3.60 19.77 -4.10
CA LEU A 91 2.64 20.75 -3.61
C LEU A 91 2.71 20.86 -2.07
N GLU A 92 2.34 22.01 -1.51
CA GLU A 92 2.39 22.24 -0.06
C GLU A 92 1.51 21.26 0.73
N ASN A 93 0.36 20.85 0.20
CA ASN A 93 -0.52 19.86 0.83
C ASN A 93 0.03 18.41 0.81
N GLU A 94 1.13 18.16 0.11
CA GLU A 94 1.82 16.86 0.09
C GLU A 94 2.89 16.75 1.19
N ILE A 95 3.29 17.87 1.82
CA ILE A 95 4.45 17.96 2.72
C ILE A 95 4.36 16.97 3.88
N GLU A 96 3.23 16.91 4.57
CA GLU A 96 3.05 15.97 5.69
C GLU A 96 3.31 14.52 5.28
N GLN A 97 2.79 14.11 4.13
CA GLN A 97 3.01 12.76 3.62
C GLN A 97 4.45 12.54 3.14
N ILE A 98 5.09 13.53 2.51
CA ILE A 98 6.52 13.47 2.14
C ILE A 98 7.36 13.15 3.37
N ILE A 99 7.10 13.82 4.51
CA ILE A 99 7.79 13.60 5.78
C ILE A 99 7.48 12.22 6.37
N ASN A 100 6.19 11.82 6.36
CA ASN A 100 5.74 10.56 6.94
C ASN A 100 6.30 9.34 6.19
N TYR A 101 6.42 9.43 4.87
CA TYR A 101 6.94 8.36 4.02
C TYR A 101 8.45 8.45 3.77
N ASP A 102 9.16 9.36 4.46
CA ASP A 102 10.62 9.54 4.31
C ASP A 102 11.05 9.69 2.84
N LEU A 103 10.40 10.62 2.13
CA LEU A 103 10.70 10.94 0.74
C LEU A 103 11.51 12.23 0.67
N GLN A 104 12.36 12.32 -0.35
CA GLN A 104 13.18 13.50 -0.60
C GLN A 104 12.59 14.31 -1.76
N PRO A 105 12.13 15.56 -1.56
CA PRO A 105 11.62 16.38 -2.65
C PRO A 105 12.73 17.15 -3.36
N CYS A 106 12.55 17.37 -4.68
CA CYS A 106 13.26 18.43 -5.40
C CYS A 106 12.63 19.78 -5.07
N VAL A 107 13.44 20.73 -4.63
CA VAL A 107 13.01 22.06 -4.20
C VAL A 107 13.56 23.14 -5.16
N SER A 108 12.69 24.03 -5.61
CA SER A 108 13.02 25.17 -6.49
C SER A 108 12.37 26.48 -6.05
N GLN A 109 11.61 26.48 -4.92
CA GLN A 109 10.91 27.64 -4.41
C GLN A 109 11.14 27.77 -2.91
N LEU A 110 11.44 29.00 -2.45
CA LEU A 110 11.66 29.28 -1.03
C LEU A 110 10.39 29.05 -0.18
N SER A 111 9.21 29.41 -0.70
CA SER A 111 7.94 29.20 -0.01
C SER A 111 7.72 27.73 0.36
N PHE A 112 7.99 26.81 -0.59
CA PHE A 112 7.88 25.37 -0.34
C PHE A 112 8.92 24.91 0.69
N ALA A 113 10.16 25.40 0.63
CA ALA A 113 11.20 25.05 1.62
C ALA A 113 10.82 25.52 3.03
N LEU A 114 10.24 26.72 3.17
CA LEU A 114 9.75 27.24 4.44
C LEU A 114 8.56 26.43 4.99
N ALA A 115 7.61 26.06 4.14
CA ALA A 115 6.49 25.21 4.52
C ALA A 115 6.99 23.82 4.98
N LEU A 116 7.95 23.22 4.25
CA LEU A 116 8.58 21.95 4.61
C LEU A 116 9.32 22.03 5.95
N GLN A 117 10.08 23.11 6.19
CA GLN A 117 10.75 23.39 7.48
C GLN A 117 9.74 23.42 8.63
N ASN A 118 8.66 24.17 8.47
CA ASN A 118 7.66 24.34 9.51
C ASN A 118 6.99 23.01 9.87
N GLU A 119 6.70 22.18 8.89
CA GLU A 119 6.12 20.86 9.13
C GLU A 119 7.13 19.89 9.73
N ALA A 120 8.38 19.91 9.24
CA ALA A 120 9.46 19.09 9.76
C ALA A 120 9.75 19.36 11.25
N LEU A 121 9.64 20.63 11.69
CA LEU A 121 9.74 21.03 13.09
C LEU A 121 8.67 20.36 13.95
N LYS A 122 7.41 20.28 13.50
CA LYS A 122 6.31 19.62 14.22
C LYS A 122 6.58 18.13 14.41
N HIS A 123 7.20 17.50 13.42
CA HIS A 123 7.55 16.08 13.44
C HIS A 123 8.90 15.78 14.10
N GLY A 124 9.69 16.78 14.47
CA GLY A 124 11.05 16.61 15.03
C GLY A 124 12.02 15.90 14.08
N LYS A 125 11.83 16.06 12.76
CA LYS A 125 12.61 15.39 11.72
C LYS A 125 13.47 16.39 10.94
N CYS A 126 14.63 15.94 10.47
CA CYS A 126 15.44 16.63 9.47
C CYS A 126 15.19 15.99 8.10
N ILE A 127 14.89 16.81 7.08
CA ILE A 127 14.50 16.37 5.76
C ILE A 127 15.62 16.65 4.76
N ASN A 128 16.06 15.61 4.07
CA ASN A 128 16.98 15.75 2.96
C ASN A 128 16.24 16.24 1.71
N ILE A 129 16.80 17.19 1.02
CA ILE A 129 16.27 17.74 -0.23
C ILE A 129 17.33 17.80 -1.33
N HIS A 130 16.87 17.83 -2.59
CA HIS A 130 17.71 18.22 -3.71
C HIS A 130 17.24 19.58 -4.25
N LEU A 131 18.13 20.57 -4.34
CA LEU A 131 17.81 21.82 -5.01
C LEU A 131 17.79 21.59 -6.52
N LYS A 132 16.73 22.05 -7.17
CA LYS A 132 16.56 21.90 -8.61
C LYS A 132 16.80 23.22 -9.33
N LEU A 133 17.79 23.22 -10.23
CA LEU A 133 18.19 24.34 -11.05
C LEU A 133 17.62 24.21 -12.46
N ASP A 134 17.24 25.31 -13.06
CA ASP A 134 16.97 25.38 -14.48
C ASP A 134 18.22 25.89 -15.20
N SER A 135 18.89 25.01 -15.93
CA SER A 135 20.08 25.34 -16.73
C SER A 135 19.77 25.58 -18.19
N GLY A 136 18.49 25.66 -18.59
CA GLY A 136 18.06 25.93 -19.95
C GLY A 136 16.97 25.01 -20.51
N MET A 137 16.35 24.14 -19.69
CA MET A 137 15.20 23.34 -20.12
C MET A 137 13.87 24.09 -20.01
N HIS A 138 13.77 25.08 -19.13
CA HIS A 138 12.61 25.96 -18.90
C HIS A 138 11.29 25.24 -18.57
N ARG A 139 11.39 24.08 -17.88
CA ARG A 139 10.24 23.32 -17.45
C ARG A 139 10.03 23.37 -15.95
N SER A 140 11.08 23.26 -15.16
CA SER A 140 11.06 23.33 -13.69
C SER A 140 12.47 23.50 -13.15
N GLY A 141 12.59 24.15 -12.01
CA GLY A 141 13.85 24.53 -11.38
C GLY A 141 13.87 26.02 -11.08
N VAL A 142 14.75 26.43 -10.20
CA VAL A 142 14.98 27.85 -9.92
C VAL A 142 15.81 28.46 -11.06
N GLU A 143 15.44 29.65 -11.46
CA GLU A 143 16.17 30.40 -12.49
C GLU A 143 17.57 30.81 -12.01
N PRO A 144 18.57 30.91 -12.92
CA PRO A 144 19.95 31.24 -12.55
C PRO A 144 20.09 32.51 -11.70
N GLY A 145 19.28 33.55 -11.98
CA GLY A 145 19.30 34.82 -11.26
C GLY A 145 18.78 34.76 -9.80
N GLN A 146 17.97 33.76 -9.46
CA GLN A 146 17.35 33.58 -8.13
C GLN A 146 18.02 32.45 -7.33
N PHE A 147 18.94 31.71 -7.93
CA PHE A 147 19.50 30.51 -7.32
C PHE A 147 20.31 30.80 -6.06
N GLU A 148 21.17 31.82 -6.09
CA GLU A 148 22.05 32.16 -4.98
C GLU A 148 21.26 32.56 -3.73
N GLU A 149 20.21 33.35 -3.91
CA GLU A 149 19.29 33.73 -2.84
C GLU A 149 18.58 32.49 -2.27
N LEU A 150 18.00 31.64 -3.14
CA LEU A 150 17.34 30.41 -2.69
C LEU A 150 18.29 29.52 -1.88
N TYR A 151 19.50 29.30 -2.36
CA TYR A 151 20.49 28.49 -1.66
C TYR A 151 20.82 29.04 -0.27
N HIS A 152 21.09 30.34 -0.16
CA HIS A 152 21.42 30.97 1.11
C HIS A 152 20.28 30.96 2.11
N GLU A 153 19.04 31.14 1.66
CA GLU A 153 17.88 31.10 2.54
C GLU A 153 17.56 29.66 2.98
N VAL A 154 17.59 28.68 2.08
CA VAL A 154 17.35 27.28 2.42
C VAL A 154 18.42 26.72 3.36
N LYS A 155 19.69 27.14 3.20
CA LYS A 155 20.79 26.74 4.08
C LYS A 155 20.62 27.18 5.53
N LYS A 156 19.83 28.23 5.81
CA LYS A 156 19.54 28.70 7.18
C LYS A 156 18.49 27.83 7.90
N LEU A 157 17.77 26.98 7.17
CA LEU A 157 16.66 26.17 7.70
C LEU A 157 17.18 24.98 8.50
N SER A 158 16.90 24.93 9.79
CA SER A 158 17.52 23.99 10.73
C SER A 158 17.06 22.52 10.57
N GLN A 159 15.86 22.30 9.95
CA GLN A 159 15.32 20.96 9.71
C GLN A 159 15.42 20.56 8.23
N ILE A 160 16.13 21.32 7.40
CA ILE A 160 16.33 21.04 6.00
C ILE A 160 17.81 20.82 5.73
N ARG A 161 18.16 19.68 5.14
CA ARG A 161 19.51 19.39 4.68
C ARG A 161 19.55 19.34 3.15
N ILE A 162 20.36 20.20 2.55
CA ILE A 162 20.63 20.17 1.11
C ILE A 162 21.59 19.00 0.86
N GLU A 163 21.06 17.81 0.56
CA GLU A 163 21.85 16.62 0.25
C GLU A 163 22.35 16.64 -1.20
N GLY A 164 21.51 17.17 -2.10
CA GLY A 164 21.86 17.20 -3.52
C GLY A 164 21.45 18.44 -4.27
N VAL A 165 21.96 18.55 -5.47
CA VAL A 165 21.58 19.57 -6.47
C VAL A 165 21.45 18.92 -7.83
N CYS A 166 20.43 19.31 -8.60
CA CYS A 166 20.18 18.73 -9.90
C CYS A 166 19.72 19.75 -10.95
N SER A 167 19.91 19.39 -12.21
CA SER A 167 19.27 20.00 -13.37
C SER A 167 18.80 18.91 -14.34
N HIS A 168 18.40 19.26 -15.55
CA HIS A 168 17.99 18.32 -16.58
C HIS A 168 18.31 18.86 -17.98
N PHE A 169 18.79 17.96 -18.85
CA PHE A 169 19.06 18.30 -20.23
C PHE A 169 17.77 18.46 -21.03
N ALA A 170 17.77 19.43 -21.93
CA ALA A 170 16.71 19.61 -22.92
C ALA A 170 16.89 18.67 -24.12
N SER A 171 18.13 18.44 -24.56
CA SER A 171 18.46 17.70 -25.79
C SER A 171 19.77 16.94 -25.70
N SER A 172 19.93 16.06 -24.69
CA SER A 172 21.15 15.25 -24.54
C SER A 172 21.34 14.22 -25.65
N GLU A 173 20.28 13.94 -26.41
CA GLU A 173 20.27 12.98 -27.51
C GLU A 173 20.69 13.58 -28.86
N GLU A 174 20.32 14.84 -29.13
CA GLU A 174 20.37 15.42 -30.47
C GLU A 174 21.26 16.64 -30.57
N ASP A 175 21.47 17.40 -29.46
CA ASP A 175 22.24 18.65 -29.45
C ASP A 175 23.32 18.65 -28.36
N PRO A 176 24.53 18.12 -28.68
CA PRO A 176 25.64 18.12 -27.74
C PRO A 176 26.19 19.52 -27.42
N GLU A 177 26.07 20.48 -28.33
CA GLU A 177 26.55 21.86 -28.11
C GLU A 177 25.71 22.55 -27.04
N PHE A 178 24.37 22.54 -27.19
CA PHE A 178 23.47 23.08 -26.21
C PHE A 178 23.56 22.35 -24.86
N SER A 179 23.73 21.01 -24.89
CA SER A 179 23.95 20.23 -23.68
C SER A 179 25.23 20.65 -22.93
N ASN A 180 26.33 20.92 -23.62
CA ASN A 180 27.55 21.45 -23.02
C ASN A 180 27.33 22.88 -22.47
N GLU A 181 26.49 23.69 -23.11
CA GLU A 181 26.10 25.01 -22.58
C GLU A 181 25.34 24.88 -21.27
N GLN A 182 24.36 23.96 -21.20
CA GLN A 182 23.65 23.66 -19.97
C GLN A 182 24.59 23.17 -18.84
N ILE A 183 25.60 22.36 -19.16
CA ILE A 183 26.66 21.95 -18.21
C ILE A 183 27.38 23.18 -17.68
N ARG A 184 27.89 24.07 -18.55
CA ARG A 184 28.61 25.29 -18.14
C ARG A 184 27.75 26.18 -17.23
N HIS A 185 26.49 26.37 -17.57
CA HIS A 185 25.54 27.11 -16.73
C HIS A 185 25.35 26.46 -15.35
N PHE A 186 25.12 25.14 -15.32
CA PHE A 186 24.97 24.39 -14.09
C PHE A 186 26.22 24.49 -13.21
N GLU A 187 27.41 24.29 -13.76
CA GLU A 187 28.68 24.40 -13.05
C GLU A 187 28.94 25.83 -12.51
N SER A 188 28.55 26.85 -13.26
CA SER A 188 28.72 28.25 -12.81
C SER A 188 27.90 28.55 -11.56
N MET A 189 26.70 27.93 -11.44
CA MET A 189 25.85 28.05 -10.26
C MET A 189 26.40 27.22 -9.09
N LEU A 190 26.92 26.02 -9.34
CA LEU A 190 27.53 25.18 -8.32
C LEU A 190 28.73 25.86 -7.64
N ARG A 191 29.55 26.61 -8.38
CA ARG A 191 30.70 27.36 -7.84
C ARG A 191 30.31 28.39 -6.77
N LYS A 192 29.03 28.79 -6.71
CA LYS A 192 28.51 29.72 -5.70
C LYS A 192 28.02 29.01 -4.42
N MET A 193 28.00 27.67 -4.41
CA MET A 193 27.60 26.89 -3.26
C MET A 193 28.81 26.50 -2.40
N GLU A 194 28.80 26.91 -1.14
CA GLU A 194 29.79 26.51 -0.13
C GLU A 194 29.10 26.13 1.19
N PRO A 195 29.26 24.87 1.67
CA PRO A 195 29.91 23.76 0.99
C PRO A 195 29.07 23.25 -0.19
N GLN A 196 29.70 22.61 -1.16
CA GLN A 196 28.98 21.94 -2.24
C GLN A 196 28.17 20.76 -1.69
N PRO A 197 26.95 20.48 -2.23
CA PRO A 197 26.19 19.32 -1.86
C PRO A 197 26.92 18.00 -2.16
N GLU A 198 26.61 16.95 -1.39
CA GLU A 198 27.21 15.63 -1.57
C GLU A 198 26.86 15.01 -2.92
N ILE A 199 25.67 15.31 -3.45
CA ILE A 199 25.12 14.70 -4.67
C ILE A 199 24.89 15.78 -5.73
N ILE A 200 25.51 15.60 -6.88
CA ILE A 200 25.40 16.49 -8.04
C ILE A 200 24.96 15.69 -9.23
N HIS A 201 23.82 16.02 -9.85
CA HIS A 201 23.29 15.25 -10.96
C HIS A 201 22.53 16.08 -12.00
N ILE A 202 23.01 16.05 -13.25
CA ILE A 202 22.31 16.57 -14.43
C ILE A 202 22.08 15.46 -15.46
N ALA A 203 23.01 14.50 -15.56
CA ALA A 203 23.03 13.47 -16.59
C ALA A 203 21.84 12.50 -16.50
N ASN A 204 21.15 12.31 -17.63
CA ASN A 204 20.20 11.21 -17.87
C ASN A 204 20.91 10.02 -18.54
N SER A 205 20.20 8.94 -18.90
CA SER A 205 20.80 7.77 -19.52
C SER A 205 21.43 8.03 -20.88
N SER A 206 20.86 8.91 -21.70
CA SER A 206 21.43 9.31 -22.99
C SER A 206 22.72 10.13 -22.81
N ALA A 207 22.74 11.02 -21.83
CA ALA A 207 23.94 11.79 -21.50
C ALA A 207 25.09 10.89 -21.03
N VAL A 208 24.81 9.77 -20.36
CA VAL A 208 25.84 8.77 -19.99
C VAL A 208 26.47 8.18 -21.25
N VAL A 209 25.66 7.75 -22.21
CA VAL A 209 26.15 7.17 -23.49
C VAL A 209 26.91 8.21 -24.29
N ASN A 210 26.45 9.46 -24.32
CA ASN A 210 27.07 10.57 -25.07
C ASN A 210 28.19 11.27 -24.27
N ARG A 211 28.58 10.74 -23.09
CA ARG A 211 29.64 11.26 -22.22
C ARG A 211 29.44 12.71 -21.76
N LEU A 212 28.17 13.14 -21.62
CA LEU A 212 27.76 14.47 -21.16
C LEU A 212 27.49 14.48 -19.67
N LEU A 213 28.48 14.13 -18.85
CA LEU A 213 28.33 14.03 -17.40
C LEU A 213 28.57 15.35 -16.66
N GLY A 214 29.44 16.23 -17.21
CA GLY A 214 29.93 17.41 -16.51
C GLY A 214 30.53 17.03 -15.16
N VAL A 215 30.23 17.79 -14.13
CA VAL A 215 30.66 17.54 -12.73
C VAL A 215 29.76 16.58 -11.97
N SER A 216 28.85 15.89 -12.65
CA SER A 216 27.92 14.96 -11.97
C SER A 216 28.66 13.80 -11.31
N ASN A 217 28.37 13.54 -10.05
CA ASN A 217 28.82 12.34 -9.33
C ASN A 217 27.70 11.29 -9.18
N MET A 218 26.52 11.58 -9.76
CA MET A 218 25.42 10.65 -9.91
C MET A 218 24.74 10.81 -11.27
N ALA A 219 24.41 9.71 -11.95
CA ALA A 219 23.63 9.68 -13.19
C ALA A 219 22.22 9.16 -12.92
N ARG A 220 21.22 9.63 -13.69
CA ARG A 220 19.83 9.16 -13.62
C ARG A 220 19.55 8.23 -14.79
N LEU A 221 19.54 6.93 -14.55
CA LEU A 221 19.30 5.92 -15.57
C LEU A 221 17.77 5.73 -15.75
N GLY A 222 17.31 5.89 -16.98
CA GLY A 222 15.90 5.81 -17.35
C GLY A 222 15.67 4.91 -18.55
N ILE A 223 15.21 5.46 -19.68
CA ILE A 223 14.69 4.73 -20.84
C ILE A 223 15.67 3.70 -21.42
N LEU A 224 16.97 3.99 -21.49
CA LEU A 224 17.94 3.04 -22.00
C LEU A 224 18.08 1.80 -21.11
N SER A 225 17.84 1.91 -19.79
CA SER A 225 17.87 0.73 -18.92
C SER A 225 16.74 -0.26 -19.26
N PHE A 226 15.70 0.20 -19.92
CA PHE A 226 14.58 -0.64 -20.42
C PHE A 226 14.82 -1.18 -21.84
N GLY A 227 16.00 -0.96 -22.41
CA GLY A 227 16.39 -1.50 -23.71
C GLY A 227 15.81 -0.74 -24.89
N VAL A 228 15.48 0.54 -24.72
CA VAL A 228 14.92 1.40 -25.75
C VAL A 228 15.90 2.51 -26.09
N TYR A 229 16.38 2.54 -27.31
CA TYR A 229 17.28 3.58 -27.81
C TYR A 229 16.52 4.85 -28.14
N THR A 230 17.08 5.99 -27.75
CA THR A 230 16.53 7.32 -28.09
C THR A 230 17.14 7.89 -29.36
N ASN A 231 18.32 7.38 -29.77
CA ASN A 231 18.99 7.73 -30.99
C ASN A 231 19.73 6.49 -31.56
N GLU A 232 19.72 6.30 -32.87
CA GLU A 232 20.35 5.15 -33.54
C GLU A 232 21.87 5.06 -33.30
N SER A 233 22.56 6.20 -33.18
CA SER A 233 24.00 6.23 -32.89
C SER A 233 24.38 5.56 -31.56
N GLN A 234 23.45 5.45 -30.62
CA GLN A 234 23.69 4.79 -29.32
C GLN A 234 23.96 3.29 -29.50
N LYS A 235 23.46 2.67 -30.57
CA LYS A 235 23.68 1.25 -30.88
C LYS A 235 25.15 0.93 -31.19
N GLU A 236 25.94 1.94 -31.60
CA GLU A 236 27.39 1.81 -31.86
C GLU A 236 28.18 1.81 -30.54
N VAL A 237 27.63 2.37 -29.47
CA VAL A 237 28.31 2.56 -28.18
C VAL A 237 27.92 1.49 -27.15
N ILE A 238 26.65 1.03 -27.17
CA ILE A 238 26.12 0.15 -26.16
C ILE A 238 25.11 -0.84 -26.76
N GLU A 239 25.22 -2.09 -26.35
CA GLU A 239 24.25 -3.13 -26.74
C GLU A 239 23.17 -3.29 -25.65
N LEU A 240 21.94 -2.94 -25.98
CA LEU A 240 20.78 -3.05 -25.09
C LEU A 240 19.86 -4.17 -25.53
N LYS A 241 19.22 -4.82 -24.56
CA LYS A 241 18.20 -5.86 -24.77
C LYS A 241 16.83 -5.30 -24.43
N THR A 242 15.84 -5.55 -25.26
CA THR A 242 14.45 -5.19 -25.01
C THR A 242 13.96 -5.89 -23.75
N VAL A 243 13.41 -5.13 -22.80
CA VAL A 243 12.97 -5.65 -21.50
C VAL A 243 11.51 -6.04 -21.52
N MET A 244 10.67 -5.30 -22.26
CA MET A 244 9.22 -5.50 -22.29
C MET A 244 8.77 -6.20 -23.56
N SER A 245 7.93 -7.23 -23.42
CA SER A 245 7.17 -7.82 -24.52
C SER A 245 5.68 -7.76 -24.20
N PHE A 246 4.87 -7.26 -25.15
CA PHE A 246 3.42 -7.27 -25.05
C PHE A 246 2.83 -8.32 -25.97
N LYS A 247 2.04 -9.22 -25.44
CA LYS A 247 1.58 -10.43 -26.11
C LYS A 247 0.09 -10.64 -25.95
N SER A 248 -0.46 -11.40 -26.89
CA SER A 248 -1.85 -11.88 -26.90
C SER A 248 -1.94 -13.22 -27.63
N ARG A 249 -3.15 -13.64 -28.00
CA ARG A 249 -3.41 -14.90 -28.72
C ARG A 249 -4.44 -14.71 -29.82
N ILE A 250 -4.43 -15.61 -30.81
CA ILE A 250 -5.50 -15.67 -31.80
C ILE A 250 -6.78 -16.18 -31.13
N ALA A 251 -7.80 -15.34 -31.09
CA ALA A 251 -9.12 -15.69 -30.53
C ALA A 251 -10.08 -16.23 -31.59
N GLN A 252 -9.95 -15.76 -32.84
CA GLN A 252 -10.81 -16.19 -33.95
C GLN A 252 -10.05 -16.11 -35.27
N ILE A 253 -10.37 -17.00 -36.20
CA ILE A 253 -9.87 -16.96 -37.58
C ILE A 253 -11.07 -16.84 -38.51
N LYS A 254 -10.99 -15.90 -39.46
CA LYS A 254 -12.06 -15.57 -40.41
C LYS A 254 -11.50 -15.43 -41.82
N HIS A 255 -12.43 -15.37 -42.77
CA HIS A 255 -12.16 -15.16 -44.20
C HIS A 255 -12.91 -13.91 -44.66
N ILE A 256 -12.38 -13.21 -45.61
CA ILE A 256 -12.97 -12.04 -46.27
C ILE A 256 -12.72 -12.14 -47.77
N LYS A 257 -13.71 -11.79 -48.58
CA LYS A 257 -13.60 -11.84 -50.04
C LYS A 257 -12.92 -10.60 -50.61
N ALA A 258 -12.29 -10.79 -51.76
CA ALA A 258 -11.75 -9.66 -52.52
C ALA A 258 -12.78 -8.57 -52.73
N GLY A 259 -12.41 -7.31 -52.46
CA GLY A 259 -13.27 -6.12 -52.54
C GLY A 259 -14.13 -5.83 -51.33
N GLU A 260 -14.22 -6.75 -50.34
CA GLU A 260 -14.95 -6.49 -49.10
C GLU A 260 -14.09 -5.62 -48.13
N GLY A 261 -14.78 -4.75 -47.39
CA GLY A 261 -14.15 -3.89 -46.40
C GLY A 261 -14.13 -4.49 -45.00
N LEU A 262 -13.08 -4.21 -44.22
CA LEU A 262 -12.89 -4.70 -42.87
C LEU A 262 -12.87 -3.57 -41.84
N GLY A 263 -13.60 -3.80 -40.75
CA GLY A 263 -13.58 -2.98 -39.54
C GLY A 263 -14.27 -1.64 -39.68
N TYR A 264 -13.99 -0.72 -38.74
CA TYR A 264 -14.61 0.60 -38.71
C TYR A 264 -14.27 1.44 -39.95
N ASN A 265 -15.28 2.03 -40.56
CA ASN A 265 -15.21 2.82 -41.77
C ASN A 265 -14.64 2.05 -42.97
N LEU A 266 -14.66 0.71 -42.93
CA LEU A 266 -14.10 -0.15 -43.98
C LEU A 266 -12.72 0.29 -44.42
N SER A 267 -11.88 0.66 -43.43
CA SER A 267 -10.58 1.33 -43.63
C SER A 267 -9.52 0.43 -44.28
N TRP A 268 -9.80 -0.84 -44.43
CA TRP A 268 -9.00 -1.79 -45.21
C TRP A 268 -9.92 -2.56 -46.14
N ILE A 269 -9.60 -2.55 -47.44
CA ILE A 269 -10.33 -3.31 -48.45
C ILE A 269 -9.48 -4.53 -48.83
N ALA A 270 -10.07 -5.71 -48.79
CA ALA A 270 -9.36 -6.94 -49.13
C ALA A 270 -8.92 -6.94 -50.60
N PRO A 271 -7.59 -6.96 -50.90
CA PRO A 271 -7.10 -6.94 -52.26
C PRO A 271 -7.31 -8.27 -53.00
N LYS A 272 -7.54 -9.36 -52.27
CA LYS A 272 -7.79 -10.71 -52.70
C LYS A 272 -8.60 -11.43 -51.62
N ASP A 273 -9.09 -12.63 -51.91
CA ASP A 273 -9.62 -13.54 -50.86
C ASP A 273 -8.55 -13.71 -49.80
N SER A 274 -8.83 -13.29 -48.58
CA SER A 274 -7.86 -13.23 -47.50
C SER A 274 -8.34 -13.96 -46.26
N ARG A 275 -7.37 -14.47 -45.49
CA ARG A 275 -7.60 -15.09 -44.19
C ARG A 275 -7.02 -14.17 -43.10
N TYR A 276 -7.81 -13.88 -42.09
CA TYR A 276 -7.34 -13.00 -41.00
C TYR A 276 -7.65 -13.56 -39.63
N ALA A 277 -6.82 -13.18 -38.65
CA ALA A 277 -6.98 -13.46 -37.25
C ALA A 277 -7.61 -12.26 -36.53
N VAL A 278 -8.50 -12.53 -35.57
CA VAL A 278 -8.96 -11.57 -34.57
C VAL A 278 -8.15 -11.82 -33.31
N VAL A 279 -7.44 -10.79 -32.86
CA VAL A 279 -6.63 -10.81 -31.66
C VAL A 279 -7.31 -9.94 -30.60
N PRO A 280 -7.59 -10.45 -29.39
CA PRO A 280 -8.41 -9.79 -28.39
C PRO A 280 -7.62 -8.77 -27.56
N VAL A 281 -7.05 -7.77 -28.23
CA VAL A 281 -6.31 -6.65 -27.67
C VAL A 281 -6.58 -5.40 -28.48
N GLY A 282 -6.75 -4.26 -27.82
CA GLY A 282 -7.03 -3.00 -28.48
C GLY A 282 -6.48 -1.79 -27.72
N TYR A 283 -6.98 -0.58 -28.05
CA TYR A 283 -6.43 0.62 -27.43
C TYR A 283 -6.74 0.72 -25.92
N ALA A 284 -7.76 0.06 -25.41
CA ALA A 284 -8.02 -0.02 -23.98
C ALA A 284 -7.01 -0.90 -23.23
N ASP A 285 -6.32 -1.79 -23.94
CA ASP A 285 -5.21 -2.59 -23.43
C ASP A 285 -3.86 -1.90 -23.61
N GLY A 286 -3.83 -0.71 -24.26
CA GLY A 286 -2.63 0.06 -24.53
C GLY A 286 -1.98 -0.21 -25.90
N TYR A 287 -2.69 -0.87 -26.82
CA TYR A 287 -2.24 -0.99 -28.21
C TYR A 287 -2.76 0.21 -29.00
N ASP A 288 -1.90 1.14 -29.36
CA ASP A 288 -2.27 2.47 -29.85
C ASP A 288 -3.16 2.43 -31.11
N PHE A 289 -4.19 3.28 -31.12
CA PHE A 289 -5.10 3.44 -32.26
C PHE A 289 -4.36 3.88 -33.54
N MET A 290 -3.31 4.67 -33.41
CA MET A 290 -2.53 5.19 -34.53
C MET A 290 -1.72 4.11 -35.28
N LEU A 291 -1.61 2.90 -34.72
CA LEU A 291 -1.02 1.72 -35.35
C LEU A 291 -1.93 1.06 -36.38
N SER A 292 -3.18 1.53 -36.52
CA SER A 292 -4.17 1.04 -37.50
C SER A 292 -3.61 1.05 -38.92
N ASN A 293 -3.67 -0.11 -39.61
CA ASN A 293 -3.15 -0.29 -40.98
C ASN A 293 -1.66 0.00 -41.19
N LYS A 294 -0.88 0.14 -40.11
CA LYS A 294 0.55 0.52 -40.18
C LYS A 294 1.45 -0.52 -39.52
N ALA A 295 1.02 -1.04 -38.40
CA ALA A 295 1.86 -1.93 -37.61
C ALA A 295 1.84 -3.36 -38.13
N LYS A 296 2.86 -4.10 -37.68
CA LYS A 296 2.92 -5.57 -37.79
C LYS A 296 2.87 -6.19 -36.40
N VAL A 297 2.54 -7.46 -36.37
CA VAL A 297 2.68 -8.32 -35.19
C VAL A 297 3.42 -9.58 -35.59
N SER A 298 4.00 -10.31 -34.64
CA SER A 298 4.65 -11.59 -34.94
C SER A 298 3.78 -12.75 -34.48
N ILE A 299 3.54 -13.70 -35.37
CA ILE A 299 2.86 -14.96 -35.10
C ILE A 299 3.75 -16.09 -35.59
N ARG A 300 4.15 -17.03 -34.72
CA ARG A 300 5.11 -18.09 -35.06
C ARG A 300 6.39 -17.55 -35.72
N SER A 301 6.93 -16.47 -35.18
CA SER A 301 8.11 -15.77 -35.70
C SER A 301 7.97 -15.18 -37.11
N GLN A 302 6.75 -15.12 -37.65
CA GLN A 302 6.45 -14.48 -38.94
C GLN A 302 5.73 -13.16 -38.71
N LEU A 303 6.14 -12.08 -39.39
CA LEU A 303 5.50 -10.78 -39.34
C LEU A 303 4.21 -10.77 -40.15
N CYS A 304 3.12 -10.33 -39.54
CA CYS A 304 1.77 -10.23 -40.11
C CYS A 304 1.26 -8.79 -39.98
N ASP A 305 0.60 -8.27 -41.01
CA ASP A 305 0.10 -6.90 -41.02
C ASP A 305 -1.16 -6.75 -40.15
N VAL A 306 -1.22 -5.68 -39.35
CA VAL A 306 -2.45 -5.23 -38.70
C VAL A 306 -3.31 -4.54 -39.77
N ILE A 307 -4.50 -5.09 -39.99
CA ILE A 307 -5.44 -4.63 -41.03
C ILE A 307 -6.72 -4.06 -40.43
N GLY A 308 -7.20 -2.98 -40.99
CA GLY A 308 -8.32 -2.22 -40.45
C GLY A 308 -7.94 -1.35 -39.25
N LYS A 309 -8.92 -0.68 -38.65
CA LYS A 309 -8.72 0.16 -37.46
C LYS A 309 -8.58 -0.68 -36.20
N VAL A 310 -7.63 -0.33 -35.34
CA VAL A 310 -7.56 -0.82 -33.97
C VAL A 310 -8.88 -0.46 -33.27
N SER A 311 -9.54 -1.45 -32.68
CA SER A 311 -10.75 -1.26 -31.89
C SER A 311 -10.41 -1.08 -30.42
N MET A 312 -11.42 -0.85 -29.58
CA MET A 312 -11.23 -0.77 -28.13
C MET A 312 -10.59 -2.06 -27.55
N ASP A 313 -11.07 -3.23 -28.01
CA ASP A 313 -10.77 -4.52 -27.42
C ASP A 313 -10.20 -5.55 -28.40
N MET A 314 -10.01 -5.19 -29.68
CA MET A 314 -9.60 -6.13 -30.74
C MET A 314 -8.80 -5.45 -31.85
N ILE A 315 -7.88 -6.22 -32.43
CA ILE A 315 -7.25 -5.94 -33.72
C ILE A 315 -7.50 -7.09 -34.69
N CYS A 316 -7.42 -6.81 -35.98
CA CYS A 316 -7.43 -7.79 -37.05
C CYS A 316 -6.03 -7.87 -37.69
N VAL A 317 -5.59 -9.08 -38.00
CA VAL A 317 -4.23 -9.35 -38.51
C VAL A 317 -4.35 -10.23 -39.74
N ASP A 318 -3.72 -9.83 -40.85
CA ASP A 318 -3.67 -10.67 -42.05
C ASP A 318 -2.75 -11.88 -41.85
N ILE A 319 -3.33 -13.08 -41.91
CA ILE A 319 -2.63 -14.35 -41.80
C ILE A 319 -2.71 -15.17 -43.08
N SER A 320 -2.96 -14.55 -44.23
CA SER A 320 -3.08 -15.21 -45.52
C SER A 320 -1.81 -15.98 -45.91
N GLN A 321 -0.63 -15.46 -45.45
CA GLN A 321 0.67 -16.11 -45.69
C GLN A 321 1.04 -17.15 -44.62
N LEU A 322 0.15 -17.41 -43.65
CA LEU A 322 0.40 -18.29 -42.52
C LEU A 322 -0.69 -19.38 -42.45
N PRO A 323 -0.70 -20.35 -43.36
CA PRO A 323 -1.78 -21.36 -43.48
C PRO A 323 -1.95 -22.21 -42.23
N ASP A 324 -0.86 -22.45 -41.49
CA ASP A 324 -0.83 -23.26 -40.28
C ASP A 324 -1.21 -22.52 -39.00
N ALA A 325 -1.54 -21.19 -39.09
CA ALA A 325 -2.01 -20.44 -37.93
C ALA A 325 -3.31 -21.05 -37.39
N LYS A 326 -3.40 -21.18 -36.08
CA LYS A 326 -4.53 -21.77 -35.36
C LYS A 326 -4.94 -20.94 -34.16
N LEU A 327 -6.12 -21.23 -33.63
CA LEU A 327 -6.59 -20.63 -32.39
C LEU A 327 -5.58 -20.84 -31.26
N MET A 328 -5.44 -19.86 -30.40
CA MET A 328 -4.52 -19.84 -29.25
C MET A 328 -3.03 -19.70 -29.62
N ASP A 329 -2.66 -19.61 -30.92
CA ASP A 329 -1.29 -19.22 -31.26
C ASP A 329 -0.94 -17.87 -30.64
N GLU A 330 0.28 -17.76 -30.09
CA GLU A 330 0.80 -16.52 -29.50
C GLU A 330 0.98 -15.46 -30.58
N VAL A 331 0.61 -14.23 -30.21
CA VAL A 331 0.78 -13.03 -31.03
C VAL A 331 1.63 -12.05 -30.26
N VAL A 332 2.83 -11.76 -30.74
CA VAL A 332 3.71 -10.74 -30.16
C VAL A 332 3.40 -9.39 -30.81
N LEU A 333 2.89 -8.46 -29.99
CA LEU A 333 2.43 -7.13 -30.40
C LEU A 333 3.56 -6.08 -30.34
N MET A 334 4.43 -6.22 -29.34
CA MET A 334 5.63 -5.43 -29.10
C MET A 334 6.68 -6.35 -28.45
N GLY A 335 7.95 -6.23 -28.79
CA GLY A 335 9.01 -7.06 -28.24
C GLY A 335 10.36 -6.90 -28.94
N ALA A 336 11.22 -7.91 -28.82
CA ALA A 336 12.61 -7.85 -29.25
C ALA A 336 12.84 -7.83 -30.77
N ALA A 337 11.87 -8.33 -31.58
CA ALA A 337 12.01 -8.26 -33.03
C ALA A 337 12.06 -6.82 -33.51
N GLU A 338 12.98 -6.50 -34.42
CA GLU A 338 13.28 -5.13 -34.83
C GLU A 338 12.03 -4.30 -35.15
N GLN A 339 11.11 -4.82 -35.98
CA GLN A 339 9.88 -4.10 -36.36
C GLN A 339 8.85 -3.97 -35.23
N LEU A 340 9.05 -4.68 -34.12
CA LEU A 340 8.16 -4.69 -32.95
C LEU A 340 8.77 -3.96 -31.75
N GLN A 341 9.96 -3.38 -31.91
CA GLN A 341 10.60 -2.57 -30.86
C GLN A 341 9.80 -1.28 -30.62
N PRO A 342 9.73 -0.79 -29.37
CA PRO A 342 8.97 0.41 -29.02
C PRO A 342 9.31 1.62 -29.88
N GLU A 343 10.60 1.83 -30.19
CA GLU A 343 11.07 2.92 -31.03
C GLU A 343 10.62 2.79 -32.49
N GLN A 344 10.50 1.57 -33.01
CA GLN A 344 10.01 1.37 -34.38
C GLN A 344 8.50 1.55 -34.45
N LEU A 345 7.77 1.03 -33.47
CA LEU A 345 6.30 1.20 -33.41
C LEU A 345 5.91 2.67 -33.25
N SER A 346 6.58 3.41 -32.38
CA SER A 346 6.31 4.84 -32.17
C SER A 346 6.62 5.70 -33.41
N LYS A 347 7.65 5.36 -34.18
CA LYS A 347 7.96 6.03 -35.46
C LYS A 347 6.83 5.94 -36.48
N LEU A 348 6.03 4.85 -36.48
CA LEU A 348 4.94 4.66 -37.45
C LEU A 348 3.86 5.77 -37.36
N TYR A 349 3.75 6.45 -36.24
CA TYR A 349 2.76 7.50 -36.04
C TYR A 349 3.34 8.81 -35.50
N HIS A 350 4.67 8.99 -35.58
CA HIS A 350 5.38 10.15 -35.04
C HIS A 350 5.15 10.37 -33.54
N GLY A 351 4.98 9.29 -32.79
CA GLY A 351 4.77 9.28 -31.36
C GLY A 351 6.08 9.13 -30.56
N SER A 352 5.91 8.92 -29.26
CA SER A 352 7.02 8.75 -28.31
C SER A 352 7.09 7.32 -27.79
N SER A 353 8.28 6.70 -27.79
CA SER A 353 8.50 5.40 -27.15
C SER A 353 8.20 5.44 -25.65
N TYR A 354 8.42 6.58 -24.99
CA TYR A 354 8.08 6.78 -23.58
C TYR A 354 6.58 6.67 -23.35
N GLU A 355 5.78 7.31 -24.22
CA GLU A 355 4.33 7.27 -24.13
C GLU A 355 3.81 5.85 -24.39
N LEU A 356 4.29 5.22 -25.47
CA LEU A 356 3.91 3.86 -25.84
C LEU A 356 4.12 2.87 -24.68
N LEU A 357 5.29 2.88 -24.05
CA LEU A 357 5.60 2.00 -22.92
C LEU A 357 4.70 2.26 -21.71
N CYS A 358 4.42 3.53 -21.38
CA CYS A 358 3.56 3.88 -20.25
C CYS A 358 2.09 3.50 -20.46
N GLN A 359 1.64 3.38 -21.73
CA GLN A 359 0.26 3.02 -22.06
C GLN A 359 0.03 1.51 -22.10
N VAL A 360 1.07 0.74 -22.45
CA VAL A 360 0.97 -0.73 -22.57
C VAL A 360 0.52 -1.38 -21.27
N GLY A 361 -0.47 -2.22 -21.39
CA GLY A 361 -0.82 -3.17 -20.34
C GLY A 361 -1.65 -2.68 -19.19
N ARG A 362 -2.48 -1.63 -19.34
CA ARG A 362 -3.42 -1.22 -18.28
C ARG A 362 -4.36 -2.33 -17.83
N ARG A 363 -4.73 -3.25 -18.74
CA ARG A 363 -5.56 -4.43 -18.47
C ARG A 363 -4.77 -5.73 -18.45
N ALA A 364 -3.51 -5.71 -18.92
CA ALA A 364 -2.67 -6.90 -19.06
C ALA A 364 -1.87 -7.15 -17.77
N LYS A 365 -1.84 -8.40 -17.34
CA LYS A 365 -0.97 -8.82 -16.23
C LYS A 365 0.48 -8.74 -16.65
N ARG A 366 1.36 -8.42 -15.69
CA ARG A 366 2.82 -8.42 -15.88
C ARG A 366 3.41 -9.69 -15.30
N TYR A 367 4.23 -10.33 -16.11
CA TYR A 367 4.99 -11.53 -15.76
C TYR A 367 6.47 -11.18 -15.77
N TYR A 368 7.15 -11.38 -14.66
CA TYR A 368 8.59 -11.13 -14.54
C TYR A 368 9.34 -12.41 -14.77
N LEU A 369 10.26 -12.41 -15.75
CA LEU A 369 11.07 -13.53 -16.15
C LEU A 369 12.49 -13.37 -15.60
N GLU A 370 12.94 -14.30 -14.77
CA GLU A 370 14.31 -14.34 -14.24
C GLU A 370 14.81 -15.79 -14.24
N ASN A 371 15.85 -16.10 -15.03
CA ASN A 371 16.52 -17.42 -15.08
C ASN A 371 15.56 -18.62 -15.18
N ASP A 372 14.66 -18.63 -16.17
CA ASP A 372 13.61 -19.65 -16.39
C ASP A 372 12.53 -19.73 -15.29
N ALA A 373 12.59 -18.89 -14.28
CA ALA A 373 11.54 -18.74 -13.28
C ALA A 373 10.56 -17.64 -13.70
N VAL A 374 9.27 -17.95 -13.68
CA VAL A 374 8.20 -16.96 -13.92
C VAL A 374 7.61 -16.54 -12.59
N SER A 375 7.82 -15.30 -12.19
CA SER A 375 7.14 -14.71 -11.04
C SER A 375 6.00 -13.81 -11.50
N HIS A 376 4.87 -13.87 -10.79
CA HIS A 376 3.72 -13.02 -11.09
C HIS A 376 3.66 -11.86 -10.12
N SER A 377 3.46 -10.65 -10.62
CA SER A 377 3.06 -9.55 -9.76
C SER A 377 1.54 -9.36 -9.84
N THR A 378 0.84 -10.12 -9.03
CA THR A 378 -0.41 -9.61 -8.49
C THR A 378 -0.15 -9.33 -7.02
N PRO A 379 -0.48 -8.14 -6.50
CA PRO A 379 -0.25 -7.78 -5.10
C PRO A 379 -0.91 -8.73 -4.09
N LEU A 380 -1.81 -9.60 -4.56
CA LEU A 380 -2.60 -10.53 -3.77
C LEU A 380 -2.24 -12.02 -3.95
N ALA A 381 -1.28 -12.39 -4.79
CA ALA A 381 -1.07 -13.78 -5.17
C ALA A 381 0.13 -14.48 -4.50
N ARG A 382 0.90 -13.82 -3.64
CA ARG A 382 1.88 -14.53 -2.81
C ARG A 382 1.17 -15.11 -1.59
N ARG A 383 1.15 -16.45 -1.51
CA ARG A 383 0.74 -17.21 -0.32
C ARG A 383 1.61 -16.94 0.92
N ASP A 384 2.66 -16.17 0.80
CA ASP A 384 3.59 -15.82 1.86
C ASP A 384 3.25 -14.47 2.49
N PHE A 385 2.03 -14.37 3.03
CA PHE A 385 1.62 -13.25 3.90
C PHE A 385 2.35 -13.26 5.26
N VAL A 386 3.33 -14.10 5.44
CA VAL A 386 4.02 -14.33 6.73
C VAL A 386 5.49 -13.95 6.67
N SER A 387 5.96 -13.25 5.65
CA SER A 387 7.34 -12.79 5.70
C SER A 387 7.43 -11.38 6.29
N SER A 388 8.46 -11.18 7.09
CA SER A 388 8.91 -9.91 7.67
C SER A 388 9.09 -8.75 6.66
N ASP A 389 8.80 -8.97 5.39
CA ASP A 389 9.03 -8.05 4.28
C ASP A 389 7.84 -7.11 4.01
N PHE A 390 6.69 -7.33 4.64
CA PHE A 390 5.57 -6.40 4.58
C PHE A 390 5.69 -5.40 5.72
N SER A 391 5.89 -4.12 5.39
CA SER A 391 5.71 -3.07 6.38
C SER A 391 4.26 -3.10 6.89
N ASP A 392 4.05 -2.87 8.19
CA ASP A 392 2.72 -2.73 8.82
C ASP A 392 1.81 -1.76 8.04
N LEU A 393 2.43 -0.79 7.38
CA LEU A 393 1.78 0.21 6.55
C LEU A 393 1.14 -0.40 5.29
N LYS A 394 1.83 -1.34 4.61
CA LYS A 394 1.28 -2.04 3.43
C LYS A 394 0.11 -2.93 3.80
N LEU A 395 0.24 -3.68 4.88
CA LEU A 395 -0.83 -4.53 5.39
C LEU A 395 -2.06 -3.69 5.77
N SER A 396 -1.85 -2.57 6.46
CA SER A 396 -2.90 -1.60 6.79
C SER A 396 -3.64 -1.09 5.55
N GLN A 397 -2.94 -0.73 4.50
CA GLN A 397 -3.56 -0.22 3.27
C GLN A 397 -4.29 -1.29 2.46
N ILE A 398 -3.77 -2.52 2.41
CA ILE A 398 -4.47 -3.64 1.77
C ILE A 398 -5.80 -3.89 2.48
N ILE A 399 -5.79 -3.92 3.82
CA ILE A 399 -6.98 -4.11 4.62
C ILE A 399 -7.94 -2.92 4.45
N GLN A 400 -7.44 -1.68 4.50
CA GLN A 400 -8.23 -0.47 4.25
C GLN A 400 -8.88 -0.50 2.87
N SER A 401 -8.12 -0.80 1.82
CA SER A 401 -8.63 -0.90 0.45
C SER A 401 -9.69 -1.99 0.31
N ALA A 402 -9.48 -3.16 0.92
CA ALA A 402 -10.43 -4.26 0.92
C ALA A 402 -11.75 -3.89 1.64
N ILE A 403 -11.66 -3.19 2.77
CA ILE A 403 -12.82 -2.69 3.53
C ILE A 403 -13.55 -1.61 2.72
N SER A 404 -12.82 -0.62 2.16
CA SER A 404 -13.40 0.44 1.34
C SER A 404 -14.15 -0.12 0.14
N GLN A 405 -13.56 -1.10 -0.55
CA GLN A 405 -14.19 -1.77 -1.68
C GLN A 405 -15.43 -2.57 -1.26
N ARG A 406 -15.38 -3.27 -0.12
CA ARG A 406 -16.52 -4.03 0.41
C ARG A 406 -17.68 -3.14 0.82
N LEU A 407 -17.39 -2.00 1.43
CA LEU A 407 -18.38 -1.01 1.87
C LEU A 407 -18.82 -0.07 0.75
N GLN A 408 -18.14 -0.08 -0.41
CA GLN A 408 -18.29 0.91 -1.49
C GLN A 408 -18.20 2.36 -0.97
N ASN A 409 -17.37 2.57 0.05
CA ASN A 409 -17.19 3.84 0.72
C ASN A 409 -15.75 3.97 1.22
N GLU A 410 -14.98 4.83 0.59
CA GLU A 410 -13.55 5.03 0.86
C GLU A 410 -13.31 5.69 2.22
N GLU A 411 -14.11 6.70 2.55
CA GLU A 411 -14.06 7.44 3.81
C GLU A 411 -14.34 6.54 5.02
N MET A 412 -15.34 5.66 4.90
CA MET A 412 -15.65 4.68 5.94
C MET A 412 -14.57 3.61 6.06
N GLY A 413 -13.97 3.18 4.96
CA GLY A 413 -12.85 2.23 4.97
C GLY A 413 -11.61 2.81 5.64
N GLU A 414 -11.33 4.09 5.41
CA GLU A 414 -10.25 4.82 6.09
C GLU A 414 -10.52 4.96 7.59
N LEU A 415 -11.73 5.34 7.97
CA LEU A 415 -12.14 5.48 9.38
C LEU A 415 -11.97 4.16 10.14
N ILE A 416 -12.47 3.05 9.58
CA ILE A 416 -12.35 1.71 10.17
C ILE A 416 -10.89 1.30 10.29
N SER A 417 -10.08 1.55 9.27
CA SER A 417 -8.65 1.24 9.29
C SER A 417 -7.92 2.03 10.37
N ARG A 418 -8.15 3.34 10.44
CA ARG A 418 -7.47 4.24 11.37
C ARG A 418 -7.91 4.05 12.82
N GLU A 419 -9.23 3.93 13.07
CA GLU A 419 -9.77 3.93 14.43
C GLU A 419 -9.88 2.51 15.03
N ILE A 420 -10.01 1.49 14.19
CA ILE A 420 -10.22 0.11 14.64
C ILE A 420 -8.97 -0.75 14.38
N LEU A 421 -8.57 -0.88 13.10
CA LEU A 421 -7.52 -1.84 12.75
C LEU A 421 -6.14 -1.38 13.19
N LYS A 422 -5.81 -0.09 13.07
CA LYS A 422 -4.53 0.45 13.53
C LYS A 422 -4.34 0.22 15.04
N TYR A 423 -5.41 0.38 15.80
CA TYR A 423 -5.38 0.19 17.25
C TYR A 423 -5.19 -1.28 17.64
N PHE A 424 -5.81 -2.23 16.93
CA PHE A 424 -5.81 -3.64 17.27
C PHE A 424 -4.75 -4.48 16.58
N PHE A 425 -4.30 -4.11 15.37
CA PHE A 425 -3.46 -4.97 14.52
C PHE A 425 -2.08 -4.40 14.15
N PHE A 426 -1.87 -3.08 14.26
CA PHE A 426 -0.66 -2.44 13.70
C PHE A 426 0.24 -1.77 14.73
N ASN A 427 0.06 -2.01 16.00
CA ASN A 427 0.95 -1.50 17.03
C ASN A 427 2.11 -2.49 17.22
N LYS A 428 3.33 -2.11 16.81
CA LYS A 428 4.53 -2.97 16.68
C LYS A 428 4.94 -3.72 17.95
N ASP A 429 4.52 -3.22 19.11
CA ASP A 429 4.86 -3.79 20.41
C ASP A 429 3.78 -4.73 20.96
N GLN A 430 2.84 -5.19 20.13
CA GLN A 430 1.69 -5.93 20.63
C GLN A 430 1.49 -7.28 19.92
N ASP A 431 1.65 -8.36 20.70
CA ASP A 431 0.98 -9.62 20.40
C ASP A 431 -0.55 -9.42 20.40
N ILE A 432 -1.23 -10.03 19.44
CA ILE A 432 -2.70 -9.98 19.39
C ILE A 432 -3.24 -10.73 20.58
N HIS A 433 -3.84 -9.99 21.53
CA HIS A 433 -4.49 -10.58 22.69
C HIS A 433 -5.96 -10.81 22.38
N TYR A 434 -6.43 -11.99 22.72
CA TYR A 434 -7.82 -12.37 22.54
C TYR A 434 -8.33 -13.23 23.70
N ARG A 435 -9.64 -13.22 23.90
CA ARG A 435 -10.32 -14.07 24.86
C ARG A 435 -10.95 -15.27 24.18
N LYS A 436 -10.99 -16.40 24.90
CA LYS A 436 -11.73 -17.61 24.49
C LYS A 436 -12.76 -17.97 25.55
N ASP A 437 -13.80 -18.66 25.13
CA ASP A 437 -14.81 -19.23 26.04
C ASP A 437 -15.41 -18.17 26.98
N PHE A 438 -15.70 -16.99 26.42
CA PHE A 438 -16.22 -15.87 27.21
C PHE A 438 -17.65 -16.17 27.70
N PHE A 439 -17.79 -16.28 29.00
CA PHE A 439 -19.08 -16.49 29.65
C PHE A 439 -19.30 -15.44 30.73
N TYR A 440 -20.38 -14.66 30.59
CA TYR A 440 -20.77 -13.63 31.53
C TYR A 440 -22.15 -13.98 32.11
N ASP A 441 -22.21 -14.39 33.40
CA ASP A 441 -23.42 -14.69 34.17
C ASP A 441 -23.76 -13.48 35.05
N ILE A 442 -24.91 -12.86 34.80
CA ILE A 442 -25.37 -11.63 35.45
C ILE A 442 -26.68 -11.96 36.14
N ARG A 443 -26.78 -11.61 37.41
CA ARG A 443 -27.96 -11.85 38.22
C ARG A 443 -28.40 -10.57 38.90
N LEU A 444 -29.59 -10.07 38.52
CA LEU A 444 -30.22 -8.92 39.13
C LEU A 444 -31.17 -9.41 40.24
N LYS A 445 -31.12 -8.79 41.40
CA LYS A 445 -32.01 -9.05 42.54
C LYS A 445 -32.56 -7.76 43.12
N ALA A 446 -33.75 -7.80 43.65
CA ALA A 446 -34.28 -6.72 44.49
C ALA A 446 -33.41 -6.56 45.75
N CYS A 447 -33.13 -5.35 46.13
CA CYS A 447 -32.36 -5.03 47.33
C CYS A 447 -33.09 -4.04 48.22
N LYS A 448 -32.54 -3.78 49.43
CA LYS A 448 -33.09 -2.82 50.40
C LYS A 448 -33.12 -1.37 49.89
N GLN A 449 -32.32 -1.05 48.89
CA GLN A 449 -32.33 0.25 48.23
C GLN A 449 -33.40 0.24 47.13
N GLU A 450 -34.55 0.84 47.37
CA GLU A 450 -35.76 0.76 46.54
C GLU A 450 -35.55 1.13 45.07
N ASN A 451 -34.62 2.04 44.78
CA ASN A 451 -34.37 2.55 43.43
C ASN A 451 -33.26 1.80 42.65
N HIS A 452 -32.70 0.72 43.22
CA HIS A 452 -31.61 -0.02 42.60
C HIS A 452 -31.86 -1.51 42.57
N TRP A 453 -31.25 -2.19 41.59
CA TRP A 453 -31.04 -3.63 41.57
C TRP A 453 -29.64 -3.94 42.15
N GLN A 454 -29.53 -4.98 42.94
CA GLN A 454 -28.26 -5.59 43.28
C GLN A 454 -27.87 -6.52 42.15
N ALA A 455 -26.74 -6.24 41.47
CA ALA A 455 -26.20 -7.04 40.39
C ALA A 455 -25.01 -7.88 40.88
N THR A 456 -25.09 -9.19 40.74
CA THR A 456 -23.96 -10.11 40.91
C THR A 456 -23.52 -10.55 39.52
N MET A 457 -22.25 -10.36 39.20
CA MET A 457 -21.71 -10.56 37.88
C MET A 457 -20.50 -11.48 37.95
N LYS A 458 -20.56 -12.61 37.25
CA LYS A 458 -19.46 -13.56 37.16
C LYS A 458 -18.99 -13.67 35.72
N LEU A 459 -17.74 -13.24 35.48
CA LEU A 459 -17.08 -13.27 34.18
C LEU A 459 -16.03 -14.39 34.15
N ASN A 460 -16.19 -15.30 33.21
CA ASN A 460 -15.23 -16.39 32.97
C ASN A 460 -14.71 -16.29 31.52
N PHE A 461 -13.41 -16.46 31.30
CA PHE A 461 -12.78 -16.52 29.99
C PHE A 461 -11.39 -17.14 30.06
N LYS A 462 -10.83 -17.54 28.91
CA LYS A 462 -9.43 -17.95 28.78
C LYS A 462 -8.65 -16.89 28.01
N LYS A 463 -7.41 -16.61 28.47
CA LYS A 463 -6.51 -15.64 27.83
C LYS A 463 -5.06 -15.96 28.23
N VAL A 464 -4.09 -15.54 27.40
CA VAL A 464 -2.67 -15.60 27.76
C VAL A 464 -2.39 -14.56 28.84
N LEU A 465 -1.87 -14.99 30.00
CA LEU A 465 -1.52 -14.11 31.10
C LEU A 465 -0.29 -13.26 30.74
N GLN A 466 -0.42 -11.94 30.82
CA GLN A 466 0.65 -11.01 30.39
C GLN A 466 1.60 -10.61 31.51
N ASN A 467 1.08 -10.45 32.73
CA ASN A 467 1.82 -9.99 33.89
C ASN A 467 1.55 -10.91 35.07
N ASP A 468 2.36 -10.82 36.12
CA ASP A 468 2.18 -11.52 37.38
C ASP A 468 1.09 -10.87 38.30
N TYR A 469 0.35 -9.93 37.75
CA TYR A 469 -0.83 -9.30 38.35
C TYR A 469 -1.79 -8.80 37.25
N PHE A 470 -3.01 -8.45 37.63
CA PHE A 470 -3.91 -7.66 36.79
C PHE A 470 -4.84 -6.77 37.63
N ILE A 471 -5.56 -5.88 36.98
CA ILE A 471 -6.41 -4.88 37.62
C ILE A 471 -7.88 -5.12 37.25
N VAL A 472 -8.75 -4.98 38.23
CA VAL A 472 -10.19 -4.80 38.11
C VAL A 472 -10.48 -3.32 38.37
N ALA A 473 -11.06 -2.62 37.39
CA ALA A 473 -11.31 -1.18 37.49
C ALA A 473 -12.79 -0.84 37.49
N CYS A 474 -13.21 0.11 38.32
CA CYS A 474 -14.54 0.69 38.34
C CYS A 474 -14.45 2.22 38.36
N ALA A 475 -15.32 2.88 37.61
CA ALA A 475 -15.42 4.35 37.62
C ALA A 475 -16.89 4.77 37.59
N ASN A 476 -17.21 5.98 38.06
CA ASN A 476 -18.55 6.56 38.01
C ASN A 476 -18.77 7.51 36.82
N ASN A 477 -17.78 7.66 35.94
CA ASN A 477 -17.95 8.39 34.70
C ASN A 477 -17.09 7.75 33.57
N ALA A 478 -17.56 7.88 32.33
CA ALA A 478 -16.92 7.29 31.17
C ALA A 478 -15.52 7.86 30.90
N GLN A 479 -15.29 9.13 31.17
CA GLN A 479 -14.01 9.80 30.91
C GLN A 479 -12.90 9.26 31.85
N ALA A 480 -13.24 9.00 33.11
CA ALA A 480 -12.32 8.38 34.07
C ALA A 480 -12.04 6.91 33.71
N LEU A 481 -13.04 6.17 33.18
CA LEU A 481 -12.89 4.79 32.76
C LEU A 481 -12.05 4.65 31.47
N ASN A 482 -12.10 5.64 30.58
CA ASN A 482 -11.39 5.60 29.29
C ASN A 482 -9.88 5.35 29.42
N ARG A 483 -9.23 5.87 30.46
CA ARG A 483 -7.80 5.64 30.72
C ARG A 483 -7.44 4.16 30.95
N TYR A 484 -8.42 3.33 31.33
CA TYR A 484 -8.23 1.91 31.57
C TYR A 484 -8.42 1.06 30.31
N PHE A 485 -9.01 1.59 29.24
CA PHE A 485 -9.12 0.89 27.96
C PHE A 485 -7.76 0.73 27.27
N ILE A 486 -6.81 1.61 27.57
CA ILE A 486 -5.45 1.61 26.99
C ILE A 486 -4.50 0.72 27.80
N LYS A 487 -4.82 0.41 29.06
CA LYS A 487 -3.98 -0.38 29.95
C LYS A 487 -4.14 -1.88 29.71
N ARG A 488 -3.03 -2.57 29.49
CA ARG A 488 -2.97 -4.02 29.19
C ARG A 488 -3.19 -4.90 30.41
N ASP A 489 -2.95 -4.40 31.58
CA ASP A 489 -3.07 -5.07 32.86
C ASP A 489 -4.48 -5.00 33.47
N VAL A 490 -5.47 -4.46 32.73
CA VAL A 490 -6.86 -4.35 33.20
C VAL A 490 -7.73 -5.41 32.53
N GLU A 491 -8.17 -6.40 33.29
CA GLU A 491 -8.99 -7.53 32.79
C GLU A 491 -10.50 -7.35 32.97
N TYR A 492 -10.92 -6.47 33.88
CA TYR A 492 -12.33 -6.18 34.09
C TYR A 492 -12.55 -4.67 34.27
N ARG A 493 -13.60 -4.13 33.65
CA ARG A 493 -13.97 -2.72 33.69
C ARG A 493 -15.46 -2.59 33.94
N TRP A 494 -15.83 -1.72 34.90
CA TRP A 494 -17.20 -1.45 35.22
C TRP A 494 -17.47 0.06 35.30
N LEU A 495 -18.60 0.47 34.73
CA LEU A 495 -19.09 1.84 34.83
C LEU A 495 -20.30 1.90 35.77
N LEU A 496 -20.14 2.56 36.88
CA LEU A 496 -21.26 2.90 37.79
C LEU A 496 -22.04 4.08 37.23
N ASP A 497 -23.29 4.17 37.58
CA ASP A 497 -24.10 5.36 37.33
C ASP A 497 -23.51 6.59 38.05
N ASN A 498 -23.56 7.76 37.41
CA ASN A 498 -23.03 9.01 37.97
C ASN A 498 -23.69 9.44 39.29
N SER A 499 -24.88 8.96 39.58
CA SER A 499 -25.60 9.21 40.84
C SER A 499 -25.07 8.40 42.04
N ILE A 500 -24.20 7.41 41.75
CA ILE A 500 -23.67 6.50 42.79
C ILE A 500 -22.28 6.97 43.21
N THR A 501 -22.08 7.17 44.50
CA THR A 501 -20.77 7.48 45.07
C THR A 501 -19.85 6.25 45.02
N LEU A 502 -18.62 6.43 44.55
CA LEU A 502 -17.63 5.37 44.52
C LEU A 502 -17.25 4.93 45.93
N SER A 503 -17.60 3.70 46.29
CA SER A 503 -17.21 3.06 47.54
C SER A 503 -17.22 1.53 47.40
N GLU A 504 -16.57 0.83 48.32
CA GLU A 504 -16.60 -0.64 48.39
C GLU A 504 -18.04 -1.19 48.60
N GLU A 505 -18.96 -0.40 49.16
CA GLU A 505 -20.34 -0.78 49.34
C GLU A 505 -21.06 -0.92 47.98
N TYR A 506 -20.77 -0.05 47.00
CA TYR A 506 -21.41 -0.01 45.69
C TYR A 506 -20.72 -0.81 44.60
N PHE A 507 -19.40 -1.11 44.80
CA PHE A 507 -18.68 -2.00 43.92
C PHE A 507 -17.70 -2.83 44.73
N HIS A 508 -17.96 -4.15 44.78
CA HIS A 508 -17.20 -5.10 45.58
C HIS A 508 -16.73 -6.28 44.73
N LEU A 509 -15.42 -6.56 44.75
CA LEU A 509 -14.84 -7.76 44.16
C LEU A 509 -14.95 -8.92 45.14
N THR A 510 -15.86 -9.86 44.85
CA THR A 510 -16.21 -10.97 45.77
C THR A 510 -15.13 -12.05 45.73
N GLN A 511 -14.75 -12.49 44.53
CA GLN A 511 -13.76 -13.55 44.32
C GLN A 511 -13.09 -13.38 42.97
N VAL A 512 -11.81 -13.72 42.92
CA VAL A 512 -11.04 -13.72 41.69
C VAL A 512 -10.06 -14.90 41.64
N TYR A 513 -10.14 -15.67 40.53
CA TYR A 513 -9.32 -16.85 40.32
C TYR A 513 -8.61 -16.76 38.98
N VAL A 514 -7.38 -17.31 38.95
CA VAL A 514 -6.66 -17.69 37.74
C VAL A 514 -6.43 -19.20 37.79
N ASN A 515 -7.05 -19.97 36.89
CA ASN A 515 -7.26 -21.40 37.01
C ASN A 515 -7.98 -21.72 38.35
N ASP A 516 -7.37 -22.52 39.21
CA ASP A 516 -7.90 -22.84 40.53
C ASP A 516 -7.26 -22.02 41.67
N LEU A 517 -6.45 -21.01 41.31
CA LEU A 517 -5.68 -20.21 42.27
C LEU A 517 -6.50 -18.98 42.67
N LEU A 518 -6.92 -18.88 43.94
CA LEU A 518 -7.53 -17.68 44.51
C LEU A 518 -6.45 -16.60 44.64
N LEU A 519 -6.75 -15.37 44.17
CA LEU A 519 -5.80 -14.26 44.21
C LEU A 519 -6.01 -13.35 45.40
N ASP A 520 -4.92 -12.79 45.89
CA ASP A 520 -4.91 -11.71 46.86
C ASP A 520 -5.30 -10.41 46.18
N THR A 521 -6.06 -9.56 46.89
CA THR A 521 -6.58 -8.30 46.34
C THR A 521 -6.15 -7.10 47.17
N SER A 522 -5.73 -6.04 46.52
CA SER A 522 -5.45 -4.76 47.18
C SER A 522 -6.21 -3.63 46.46
N LEU A 523 -6.96 -2.84 47.26
CA LEU A 523 -7.83 -1.80 46.74
C LEU A 523 -7.19 -0.42 46.84
N LYS A 524 -7.31 0.36 45.75
CA LYS A 524 -6.96 1.76 45.71
C LYS A 524 -8.16 2.57 45.25
N LEU A 525 -8.67 3.44 46.15
CA LEU A 525 -9.75 4.37 45.85
C LEU A 525 -9.19 5.74 45.51
N THR A 526 -9.74 6.34 44.46
CA THR A 526 -9.50 7.74 44.05
C THR A 526 -10.84 8.45 43.88
N ASP A 527 -10.86 9.77 43.73
CA ASP A 527 -12.09 10.55 43.58
C ASP A 527 -12.98 10.12 42.40
N SER A 528 -12.41 9.46 41.39
CA SER A 528 -13.11 9.08 40.16
C SER A 528 -13.04 7.59 39.81
N CYS A 529 -12.28 6.78 40.55
CA CYS A 529 -12.06 5.35 40.23
C CYS A 529 -11.73 4.50 41.43
N ILE A 530 -12.15 3.23 41.36
CA ILE A 530 -11.70 2.13 42.20
C ILE A 530 -10.78 1.26 41.33
N GLU A 531 -9.54 1.06 41.77
CA GLU A 531 -8.61 0.08 41.21
C GLU A 531 -8.40 -1.06 42.21
N ILE A 532 -8.65 -2.30 41.80
CA ILE A 532 -8.38 -3.48 42.61
C ILE A 532 -7.28 -4.27 41.90
N ARG A 533 -6.12 -4.32 42.51
CA ARG A 533 -4.98 -5.10 42.03
C ARG A 533 -5.14 -6.53 42.53
N CYS A 534 -5.07 -7.49 41.61
CA CYS A 534 -5.19 -8.92 41.87
C CYS A 534 -3.82 -9.56 41.59
N GLU A 535 -3.24 -10.22 42.59
CA GLU A 535 -1.91 -10.80 42.49
C GLU A 535 -1.76 -12.07 43.31
N HIS A 536 -0.77 -12.92 42.96
CA HIS A 536 -0.37 -14.08 43.72
C HIS A 536 1.02 -14.51 43.26
N PRO A 537 1.93 -14.96 44.20
CA PRO A 537 3.31 -15.32 43.85
C PRO A 537 3.46 -16.36 42.74
N GLN A 538 2.53 -17.28 42.62
CA GLN A 538 2.52 -18.33 41.58
C GLN A 538 2.18 -17.83 40.18
N LEU A 539 1.58 -16.64 40.01
CA LEU A 539 1.26 -16.07 38.70
C LEU A 539 2.51 -15.88 37.84
N LYS A 540 3.67 -15.59 38.43
CA LYS A 540 4.96 -15.49 37.72
C LYS A 540 5.26 -16.71 36.84
N ASN A 541 4.86 -17.91 37.28
CA ASN A 541 5.08 -19.16 36.56
C ASN A 541 4.06 -19.39 35.41
N LEU A 542 3.00 -18.58 35.38
CA LEU A 542 1.91 -18.67 34.43
C LEU A 542 1.98 -17.57 33.35
N VAL A 543 2.82 -16.56 33.51
CA VAL A 543 3.03 -15.52 32.50
C VAL A 543 3.45 -16.16 31.16
N GLY A 544 2.81 -15.73 30.07
CA GLY A 544 2.99 -16.29 28.72
C GLY A 544 2.19 -17.56 28.44
N LYS A 545 1.45 -18.11 29.41
CA LYS A 545 0.60 -19.29 29.23
C LYS A 545 -0.87 -18.92 29.18
N GLU A 546 -1.67 -19.68 28.42
CA GLU A 546 -3.14 -19.56 28.42
C GLU A 546 -3.68 -20.05 29.76
N VAL A 547 -4.44 -19.21 30.45
CA VAL A 547 -5.05 -19.49 31.75
C VAL A 547 -6.54 -19.14 31.74
N ALA A 548 -7.32 -19.76 32.62
CA ALA A 548 -8.72 -19.45 32.83
C ALA A 548 -8.87 -18.39 33.93
N PHE A 549 -9.56 -17.30 33.60
CA PHE A 549 -9.95 -16.25 34.54
C PHE A 549 -11.36 -16.49 35.04
N SER A 550 -11.60 -16.24 36.31
CA SER A 550 -12.93 -16.17 36.91
C SER A 550 -12.98 -14.97 37.87
N ILE A 551 -13.76 -13.96 37.51
CA ILE A 551 -13.91 -12.69 38.25
C ILE A 551 -15.36 -12.54 38.67
N GLU A 552 -15.61 -12.45 39.96
CA GLU A 552 -16.96 -12.25 40.49
C GLU A 552 -17.05 -10.94 41.27
N VAL A 553 -17.97 -10.06 40.83
CA VAL A 553 -18.19 -8.74 41.43
C VAL A 553 -19.66 -8.55 41.81
N GLN A 554 -19.89 -7.74 42.82
CA GLN A 554 -21.19 -7.23 43.19
C GLN A 554 -21.24 -5.72 43.00
N SER A 555 -22.32 -5.23 42.43
CA SER A 555 -22.56 -3.82 42.23
C SER A 555 -24.05 -3.47 42.31
N PHE A 556 -24.37 -2.20 42.25
CA PHE A 556 -25.75 -1.72 42.22
C PHE A 556 -26.03 -1.09 40.84
N TYR A 557 -27.27 -1.28 40.38
CA TYR A 557 -27.69 -0.79 39.07
C TYR A 557 -29.05 -0.06 39.19
N PRO A 558 -29.18 1.17 38.66
CA PRO A 558 -30.40 1.98 38.81
C PRO A 558 -31.59 1.33 38.10
N LYS A 559 -32.74 1.21 38.77
CA LYS A 559 -33.99 0.75 38.16
C LYS A 559 -34.47 1.69 37.04
N ALA A 560 -34.21 2.99 37.19
CA ALA A 560 -34.60 4.02 36.23
C ALA A 560 -33.79 3.97 34.91
N ALA A 561 -32.72 3.19 34.83
CA ALA A 561 -31.96 3.05 33.58
C ALA A 561 -32.74 2.27 32.50
N HIS A 562 -33.71 1.42 32.88
CA HIS A 562 -34.51 0.59 31.96
C HIS A 562 -33.72 -0.22 30.94
N GLN A 563 -32.43 -0.35 31.12
CA GLN A 563 -31.54 -1.14 30.23
C GLN A 563 -30.30 -1.61 30.98
N PHE A 564 -29.75 -2.73 30.58
CA PHE A 564 -28.47 -3.23 31.03
C PHE A 564 -27.63 -3.56 29.80
N SER A 565 -26.37 -3.04 29.72
CA SER A 565 -25.52 -3.21 28.56
C SER A 565 -24.23 -3.98 28.90
N VAL A 566 -23.91 -4.95 28.09
CA VAL A 566 -22.65 -5.70 28.13
C VAL A 566 -21.83 -5.33 26.88
N TYR A 567 -20.62 -4.86 27.08
CA TYR A 567 -19.71 -4.52 26.00
C TYR A 567 -18.57 -5.52 25.90
N ILE A 568 -18.26 -5.91 24.67
CA ILE A 568 -17.10 -6.74 24.34
C ILE A 568 -16.06 -5.82 23.71
N ASN A 569 -14.99 -5.58 24.43
CA ASN A 569 -13.97 -4.60 24.10
C ASN A 569 -12.63 -5.22 23.66
N GLU A 570 -12.56 -6.54 23.59
CA GLU A 570 -11.41 -7.29 23.08
C GLU A 570 -11.88 -8.33 22.05
N LEU A 571 -10.98 -8.72 21.14
CA LEU A 571 -11.24 -9.83 20.22
C LEU A 571 -11.58 -11.09 21.04
N THR A 572 -12.74 -11.69 20.79
CA THR A 572 -13.27 -12.76 21.64
C THR A 572 -13.81 -13.92 20.81
N HIS A 573 -13.35 -15.12 21.10
CA HIS A 573 -13.81 -16.35 20.47
C HIS A 573 -14.82 -17.06 21.39
N GLY A 574 -16.05 -17.24 20.90
CA GLY A 574 -17.14 -17.87 21.66
C GLY A 574 -17.67 -16.98 22.78
N VAL A 575 -18.78 -16.28 22.55
CA VAL A 575 -19.42 -15.39 23.52
C VAL A 575 -20.72 -16.00 23.99
N LYS A 576 -20.90 -16.07 25.32
CA LYS A 576 -22.16 -16.42 25.99
C LYS A 576 -22.43 -15.42 27.10
N VAL A 577 -23.60 -14.79 27.08
CA VAL A 577 -24.08 -13.90 28.14
C VAL A 577 -25.40 -14.40 28.64
N LYS A 578 -25.50 -14.56 29.95
CA LYS A 578 -26.71 -14.96 30.64
C LYS A 578 -27.14 -13.87 31.61
N LEU A 579 -28.38 -13.40 31.50
CA LEU A 579 -28.97 -12.43 32.40
C LEU A 579 -30.16 -13.09 33.12
N SER A 580 -30.08 -13.17 34.45
CA SER A 580 -31.20 -13.57 35.32
C SER A 580 -31.76 -12.34 36.01
N TYR A 581 -33.07 -12.20 36.03
CA TYR A 581 -33.74 -11.00 36.51
C TYR A 581 -35.01 -11.38 37.35
N PRO A 582 -35.46 -10.51 38.26
CA PRO A 582 -36.60 -10.76 39.11
C PRO A 582 -37.94 -10.56 38.34
N ASP A 583 -39.01 -11.12 38.87
CA ASP A 583 -40.37 -11.12 38.26
C ASP A 583 -40.96 -9.70 38.07
N GLU A 584 -40.43 -8.69 38.75
CA GLU A 584 -40.81 -7.28 38.57
C GLU A 584 -40.48 -6.75 37.17
N ILE A 585 -39.51 -7.37 36.49
CA ILE A 585 -39.17 -7.09 35.09
C ILE A 585 -40.06 -7.97 34.20
N ARG A 586 -41.14 -7.39 33.68
CA ARG A 586 -42.17 -8.14 32.93
C ARG A 586 -41.86 -8.40 31.49
N ASN A 587 -41.19 -7.45 30.84
CA ASN A 587 -40.81 -7.52 29.42
C ASN A 587 -39.30 -7.29 29.29
N MET A 588 -38.64 -8.14 28.52
CA MET A 588 -37.19 -8.02 28.25
C MET A 588 -36.99 -8.05 26.76
N GLU A 589 -36.55 -6.94 26.21
CA GLU A 589 -36.08 -6.83 24.82
C GLU A 589 -34.55 -6.98 24.77
N ILE A 590 -34.04 -7.70 23.78
CA ILE A 590 -32.61 -7.94 23.61
C ILE A 590 -32.17 -7.40 22.26
N VAL A 591 -31.20 -6.50 22.29
CA VAL A 591 -30.57 -5.95 21.09
C VAL A 591 -29.10 -6.40 21.04
N PRO A 592 -28.81 -7.51 20.37
CA PRO A 592 -27.44 -7.96 20.18
C PRO A 592 -26.77 -7.13 19.06
N ILE A 593 -25.66 -6.47 19.38
CA ILE A 593 -24.87 -5.67 18.46
C ILE A 593 -23.53 -6.37 18.28
N PHE A 594 -23.41 -7.22 17.26
CA PHE A 594 -22.18 -7.94 16.98
C PHE A 594 -21.64 -7.52 15.63
N SER A 595 -20.45 -6.93 15.60
CA SER A 595 -19.76 -6.55 14.38
C SER A 595 -19.05 -7.74 13.75
N GLY A 596 -19.07 -7.85 12.43
CA GLY A 596 -18.32 -8.83 11.66
C GLY A 596 -18.93 -10.25 11.60
N GLN A 597 -20.20 -10.43 11.98
CA GLN A 597 -20.82 -11.75 12.02
C GLN A 597 -21.73 -12.05 10.82
N ASN A 598 -21.52 -13.23 10.22
CA ASN A 598 -22.40 -13.76 9.17
C ASN A 598 -23.61 -14.55 9.73
N ARG A 599 -23.67 -14.78 11.05
CA ARG A 599 -24.73 -15.52 11.74
C ARG A 599 -25.20 -14.72 12.94
N PHE A 600 -26.51 -14.59 13.09
CA PHE A 600 -27.09 -13.96 14.27
C PHE A 600 -26.84 -14.83 15.51
N PRO A 601 -26.60 -14.22 16.69
CA PRO A 601 -26.47 -14.96 17.92
C PRO A 601 -27.81 -15.64 18.25
N ARG A 602 -27.74 -16.80 18.88
CA ARG A 602 -28.90 -17.50 19.40
C ARG A 602 -29.36 -16.81 20.70
N VAL A 603 -30.63 -16.45 20.76
CA VAL A 603 -31.27 -15.87 21.94
C VAL A 603 -32.26 -16.90 22.50
N GLU A 604 -32.09 -17.29 23.75
CA GLU A 604 -32.96 -18.24 24.47
C GLU A 604 -33.61 -17.54 25.63
N HIS A 605 -34.94 -17.61 25.68
CA HIS A 605 -35.76 -17.08 26.77
C HIS A 605 -36.25 -18.21 27.67
N SER A 606 -36.14 -18.01 28.97
CA SER A 606 -36.77 -18.82 29.99
C SER A 606 -37.34 -17.91 31.08
N PRO A 607 -38.29 -18.35 31.93
CA PRO A 607 -38.85 -17.50 32.98
C PRO A 607 -37.76 -16.88 33.86
N GLY A 608 -37.72 -15.54 33.94
CA GLY A 608 -36.74 -14.79 34.74
C GLY A 608 -35.29 -14.89 34.23
N CYS A 609 -35.07 -15.38 33.00
CA CYS A 609 -33.72 -15.55 32.49
C CYS A 609 -33.66 -15.47 30.95
N VAL A 610 -32.62 -14.81 30.42
CA VAL A 610 -32.31 -14.78 29.00
C VAL A 610 -30.85 -15.14 28.77
N THR A 611 -30.58 -15.89 27.71
CA THR A 611 -29.21 -16.25 27.29
C THR A 611 -29.00 -15.83 25.85
N VAL A 612 -27.89 -15.13 25.59
CA VAL A 612 -27.43 -14.77 24.24
C VAL A 612 -26.11 -15.46 23.99
N GLN A 613 -26.01 -16.24 22.92
CA GLN A 613 -24.83 -17.03 22.62
C GLN A 613 -24.49 -16.97 21.13
N THR A 614 -23.21 -16.70 20.81
CA THR A 614 -22.67 -16.85 19.46
C THR A 614 -22.40 -18.33 19.14
N ALA A 615 -22.19 -18.66 17.85
CA ALA A 615 -21.72 -20.00 17.52
C ALA A 615 -20.34 -20.27 18.16
N PRO A 616 -20.04 -21.52 18.58
CA PRO A 616 -18.80 -21.84 19.31
C PRO A 616 -17.52 -21.53 18.56
N ASP A 617 -17.57 -21.54 17.22
CA ASP A 617 -16.46 -21.27 16.30
C ASP A 617 -16.39 -19.80 15.85
N GLN A 618 -17.17 -18.93 16.44
CA GLN A 618 -17.36 -17.57 15.97
C GLN A 618 -16.51 -16.56 16.76
N TRP A 619 -15.83 -15.69 16.02
CA TRP A 619 -15.10 -14.55 16.56
C TRP A 619 -16.02 -13.32 16.67
N THR A 620 -15.90 -12.62 17.78
CA THR A 620 -16.59 -11.35 18.05
C THR A 620 -15.53 -10.25 18.14
N PHE A 621 -15.71 -9.23 17.30
CA PHE A 621 -14.81 -8.08 17.28
C PHE A 621 -15.13 -7.09 18.41
N PRO A 622 -14.15 -6.26 18.84
CA PRO A 622 -14.39 -5.13 19.73
C PRO A 622 -15.52 -4.21 19.23
N ILE A 623 -16.13 -3.46 20.14
CA ILE A 623 -17.32 -2.62 19.88
C ILE A 623 -18.60 -3.47 19.68
N SER A 624 -18.54 -4.76 19.95
CA SER A 624 -19.71 -5.60 20.03
C SER A 624 -20.34 -5.51 21.43
N GLY A 625 -21.63 -5.79 21.53
CA GLY A 625 -22.32 -5.76 22.80
C GLY A 625 -23.72 -6.34 22.77
N ILE A 626 -24.34 -6.39 23.92
CA ILE A 626 -25.72 -6.81 24.10
C ILE A 626 -26.42 -5.79 25.00
N VAL A 627 -27.52 -5.25 24.54
CA VAL A 627 -28.38 -4.37 25.33
C VAL A 627 -29.61 -5.16 25.71
N PHE A 628 -29.88 -5.25 27.01
CA PHE A 628 -31.08 -5.79 27.60
C PHE A 628 -31.95 -4.62 28.05
N ALA A 629 -33.08 -4.37 27.38
CA ALA A 629 -34.02 -3.31 27.69
C ALA A 629 -35.23 -3.89 28.40
N TYR A 630 -35.72 -3.24 29.51
CA TYR A 630 -36.80 -3.73 30.34
C TYR A 630 -37.67 -2.61 30.95
#